data_74ad355fe84edb21aff071aaca505af0
#
_entry.id   74ad355fe84edb21aff071aaca505af0
#
_cell.length_a   1.000
_cell.length_b   1.000
_cell.length_c   1.000
_cell.angle_alpha   90.00
_cell.angle_beta   90.00
_cell.angle_gamma   90.00
#
_symmetry.space_group_name_H-M   'P 1'
#
loop_
_entity.id
_entity.type
_entity.pdbx_description
1 polymer ?
#
loop_
_entity_poly.entity_id
_entity_poly.type
_entity_poly.pdbx_seq_one_letter_code
_entity_poly.pdbx_strand_id
1 'polypeptide(L)'
;LLMGIYVGFTSIVFFNSVVLAQQDRFESGLASKDRGHYATALRAWLPMAEAGNAEAQNNVGYMYEEGLGVPQNYLLAMNWYRQAADNGLAEAQHNMGMLYHHGYGVAENLSEAFRWFKMAADQELAESEYMLALAFESGEGTELNYTEAKRLFLSAARKNYVPAQLMYAFMLQAGEGGDSEPFSAYVWGKIAELNGSDAAIDITTLSTVQLEDEEIIEAEQVIANCRANDLTECPE
;
A
#
# COMPACT_ATOMS: atom_id res chain seq x y z
N LEU A 1 -39.94 35.86 15.43
CA LEU A 1 -38.83 34.94 15.87
C LEU A 1 -38.94 33.52 15.31
N LEU A 2 -39.68 33.27 14.22
CA LEU A 2 -39.88 31.93 13.62
C LEU A 2 -39.31 31.79 12.20
N MET A 3 -38.61 32.79 11.64
CA MET A 3 -38.05 32.73 10.28
C MET A 3 -36.60 32.31 10.20
N GLY A 4 -35.88 32.20 11.32
CA GLY A 4 -34.45 31.84 11.33
C GLY A 4 -34.11 30.34 11.39
N ILE A 5 -35.07 29.48 11.72
CA ILE A 5 -34.84 28.04 11.93
C ILE A 5 -35.03 27.23 10.63
N TYR A 6 -35.79 27.74 9.67
CA TYR A 6 -36.08 27.01 8.41
C TYR A 6 -34.93 27.01 7.39
N VAL A 7 -34.04 28.01 7.43
CA VAL A 7 -32.89 28.10 6.49
C VAL A 7 -31.80 27.11 6.84
N GLY A 8 -31.61 26.77 8.13
CA GLY A 8 -30.59 25.80 8.56
C GLY A 8 -30.92 24.36 8.20
N PHE A 9 -32.18 23.97 8.32
CA PHE A 9 -32.62 22.59 8.05
C PHE A 9 -32.59 22.22 6.56
N THR A 10 -32.99 23.14 5.69
CA THR A 10 -32.97 22.91 4.24
C THR A 10 -31.55 22.82 3.70
N SER A 11 -30.60 23.59 4.22
CA SER A 11 -29.18 23.53 3.82
C SER A 11 -28.50 22.23 4.22
N ILE A 12 -28.80 21.69 5.41
CA ILE A 12 -28.24 20.42 5.90
C ILE A 12 -28.81 19.24 5.09
N VAL A 13 -30.09 19.23 4.77
CA VAL A 13 -30.72 18.17 3.97
C VAL A 13 -30.19 18.19 2.53
N PHE A 14 -30.02 19.37 1.93
CA PHE A 14 -29.43 19.51 0.60
C PHE A 14 -27.95 19.07 0.57
N PHE A 15 -27.17 19.45 1.56
CA PHE A 15 -25.75 19.04 1.67
C PHE A 15 -25.62 17.52 1.77
N ASN A 16 -26.42 16.87 2.63
CA ASN A 16 -26.41 15.42 2.77
C ASN A 16 -26.85 14.70 1.48
N SER A 17 -27.81 15.21 0.74
CA SER A 17 -28.26 14.60 -0.51
C SER A 17 -27.22 14.69 -1.63
N VAL A 18 -26.45 15.78 -1.69
CA VAL A 18 -25.37 15.95 -2.66
C VAL A 18 -24.18 15.01 -2.33
N VAL A 19 -23.81 14.89 -1.06
CA VAL A 19 -22.74 13.98 -0.62
C VAL A 19 -23.12 12.53 -0.92
N LEU A 20 -24.35 12.11 -0.60
CA LEU A 20 -24.83 10.76 -0.91
C LEU A 20 -24.83 10.47 -2.42
N ALA A 21 -25.27 11.42 -3.23
CA ALA A 21 -25.26 11.26 -4.69
C ALA A 21 -23.84 11.17 -5.28
N GLN A 22 -22.86 11.84 -4.67
CA GLN A 22 -21.45 11.71 -5.05
C GLN A 22 -20.91 10.35 -4.67
N GLN A 23 -21.21 9.86 -3.45
CA GLN A 23 -20.79 8.54 -3.01
C GLN A 23 -21.40 7.43 -3.87
N ASP A 24 -22.71 7.48 -4.16
CA ASP A 24 -23.37 6.52 -5.06
C ASP A 24 -22.73 6.51 -6.46
N ARG A 25 -22.31 7.67 -6.97
CA ARG A 25 -21.62 7.77 -8.25
C ARG A 25 -20.23 7.16 -8.21
N PHE A 26 -19.49 7.37 -7.11
CA PHE A 26 -18.17 6.79 -6.93
C PHE A 26 -18.23 5.25 -6.88
N GLU A 27 -19.14 4.70 -6.07
CA GLU A 27 -19.39 3.25 -5.96
C GLU A 27 -19.86 2.64 -7.28
N SER A 28 -20.71 3.34 -8.03
CA SER A 28 -21.12 2.92 -9.38
C SER A 28 -19.91 2.83 -10.34
N GLY A 29 -18.95 3.73 -10.18
CA GLY A 29 -17.68 3.69 -10.91
C GLY A 29 -16.85 2.46 -10.56
N LEU A 30 -16.68 2.15 -9.27
CA LEU A 30 -15.98 0.95 -8.79
C LEU A 30 -16.62 -0.32 -9.34
N ALA A 31 -17.93 -0.47 -9.17
CA ALA A 31 -18.68 -1.62 -9.68
C ALA A 31 -18.60 -1.76 -11.22
N SER A 32 -18.44 -0.65 -11.95
CA SER A 32 -18.25 -0.68 -13.40
C SER A 32 -16.84 -1.11 -13.77
N LYS A 33 -15.82 -0.63 -13.05
CA LYS A 33 -14.41 -1.06 -13.20
C LYS A 33 -14.28 -2.57 -12.97
N ASP A 34 -14.84 -3.09 -11.88
CA ASP A 34 -14.76 -4.50 -11.51
C ASP A 34 -15.40 -5.42 -12.54
N ARG A 35 -16.41 -4.93 -13.27
CA ARG A 35 -17.03 -5.64 -14.40
C ARG A 35 -16.32 -5.42 -15.74
N GLY A 36 -15.21 -4.71 -15.77
CA GLY A 36 -14.49 -4.37 -17.01
C GLY A 36 -15.18 -3.29 -17.86
N HIS A 37 -16.19 -2.60 -17.34
CA HIS A 37 -16.89 -1.52 -18.03
C HIS A 37 -16.16 -0.18 -17.85
N TYR A 38 -14.90 -0.12 -18.23
CA TYR A 38 -13.96 0.97 -17.95
C TYR A 38 -14.43 2.34 -18.44
N ALA A 39 -14.99 2.43 -19.66
CA ALA A 39 -15.52 3.69 -20.18
C ALA A 39 -16.72 4.22 -19.34
N THR A 40 -17.46 3.34 -18.68
CA THR A 40 -18.54 3.72 -17.77
C THR A 40 -17.99 4.20 -16.43
N ALA A 41 -16.98 3.52 -15.89
CA ALA A 41 -16.28 3.93 -14.69
C ALA A 41 -15.65 5.32 -14.86
N LEU A 42 -14.95 5.55 -15.98
CA LEU A 42 -14.36 6.85 -16.28
C LEU A 42 -15.42 7.97 -16.35
N ARG A 43 -16.54 7.72 -17.02
CA ARG A 43 -17.66 8.70 -17.06
C ARG A 43 -18.27 9.02 -15.70
N ALA A 44 -18.20 8.07 -14.76
CA ALA A 44 -18.66 8.30 -13.39
C ALA A 44 -17.64 9.16 -12.61
N TRP A 45 -16.35 8.84 -12.72
CA TRP A 45 -15.29 9.46 -11.91
C TRP A 45 -14.77 10.80 -12.44
N LEU A 46 -14.72 10.98 -13.78
CA LEU A 46 -14.10 12.19 -14.38
C LEU A 46 -14.73 13.51 -13.85
N PRO A 47 -16.05 13.67 -13.78
CA PRO A 47 -16.63 14.90 -13.22
C PRO A 47 -16.31 15.10 -11.73
N MET A 48 -16.10 14.01 -10.97
CA MET A 48 -15.73 14.08 -9.56
C MET A 48 -14.26 14.47 -9.41
N ALA A 49 -13.39 13.91 -10.25
CA ALA A 49 -11.98 14.23 -10.31
C ALA A 49 -11.76 15.71 -10.69
N GLU A 50 -12.49 16.20 -11.70
CA GLU A 50 -12.49 17.62 -12.09
C GLU A 50 -13.00 18.54 -10.96
N ALA A 51 -13.91 18.04 -10.11
CA ALA A 51 -14.39 18.75 -8.92
C ALA A 51 -13.44 18.66 -7.71
N GLY A 52 -12.28 17.96 -7.84
CA GLY A 52 -11.24 17.89 -6.82
C GLY A 52 -11.35 16.69 -5.86
N ASN A 53 -12.22 15.70 -6.14
CA ASN A 53 -12.25 14.48 -5.34
C ASN A 53 -10.98 13.65 -5.57
N ALA A 54 -10.16 13.49 -4.53
CA ALA A 54 -8.83 12.87 -4.62
C ALA A 54 -8.89 11.39 -5.02
N GLU A 55 -9.84 10.62 -4.50
CA GLU A 55 -10.01 9.21 -4.84
C GLU A 55 -10.41 9.05 -6.32
N ALA A 56 -11.32 9.91 -6.82
CA ALA A 56 -11.69 9.91 -8.23
C ALA A 56 -10.51 10.34 -9.12
N GLN A 57 -9.70 11.30 -8.70
CA GLN A 57 -8.47 11.71 -9.39
C GLN A 57 -7.49 10.55 -9.49
N ASN A 58 -7.26 9.83 -8.38
CA ASN A 58 -6.40 8.65 -8.36
C ASN A 58 -6.93 7.55 -9.30
N ASN A 59 -8.22 7.25 -9.26
CA ASN A 59 -8.82 6.25 -10.13
C ASN A 59 -8.74 6.64 -11.62
N VAL A 60 -8.96 7.91 -11.96
CA VAL A 60 -8.79 8.42 -13.33
C VAL A 60 -7.33 8.33 -13.75
N GLY A 61 -6.39 8.65 -12.86
CA GLY A 61 -4.95 8.47 -13.08
C GLY A 61 -4.62 7.02 -13.44
N TYR A 62 -5.09 6.07 -12.64
CA TYR A 62 -4.92 4.63 -12.89
C TYR A 62 -5.49 4.18 -14.25
N MET A 63 -6.64 4.71 -14.65
CA MET A 63 -7.22 4.36 -15.95
C MET A 63 -6.37 4.85 -17.11
N TYR A 64 -5.73 6.02 -17.00
CA TYR A 64 -4.78 6.50 -18.00
C TYR A 64 -3.45 5.74 -17.94
N GLU A 65 -2.99 5.34 -16.77
CA GLU A 65 -1.77 4.54 -16.61
C GLU A 65 -1.91 3.18 -17.28
N GLU A 66 -3.02 2.48 -17.06
CA GLU A 66 -3.27 1.14 -17.58
C GLU A 66 -3.95 1.13 -18.98
N GLY A 67 -4.37 2.28 -19.48
CA GLY A 67 -5.11 2.36 -20.76
C GLY A 67 -6.53 1.75 -20.66
N LEU A 68 -7.17 1.82 -19.51
CA LEU A 68 -8.48 1.22 -19.27
C LEU A 68 -9.61 2.14 -19.73
N GLY A 69 -10.24 1.80 -20.86
CA GLY A 69 -11.32 2.59 -21.46
C GLY A 69 -10.88 3.90 -22.14
N VAL A 70 -9.59 4.19 -22.10
CA VAL A 70 -8.89 5.28 -22.78
C VAL A 70 -7.52 4.80 -23.24
N PRO A 71 -6.89 5.44 -24.26
CA PRO A 71 -5.51 5.14 -24.59
C PRO A 71 -4.58 5.41 -23.41
N GLN A 72 -3.61 4.50 -23.19
CA GLN A 72 -2.58 4.67 -22.16
C GLN A 72 -1.84 5.99 -22.32
N ASN A 73 -1.69 6.72 -21.21
CA ASN A 73 -0.99 8.00 -21.19
C ASN A 73 -0.44 8.31 -19.79
N TYR A 74 0.83 7.99 -19.58
CA TYR A 74 1.52 8.23 -18.31
C TYR A 74 1.60 9.71 -17.90
N LEU A 75 1.67 10.64 -18.85
CA LEU A 75 1.67 12.08 -18.52
C LEU A 75 0.32 12.53 -17.97
N LEU A 76 -0.79 12.02 -18.52
CA LEU A 76 -2.12 12.31 -17.98
C LEU A 76 -2.33 11.60 -16.64
N ALA A 77 -1.87 10.35 -16.52
CA ALA A 77 -1.89 9.63 -15.23
C ALA A 77 -1.15 10.42 -14.15
N MET A 78 0.09 10.85 -14.43
CA MET A 78 0.89 11.65 -13.51
C MET A 78 0.20 12.96 -13.11
N ASN A 79 -0.45 13.65 -14.03
CA ASN A 79 -1.18 14.88 -13.71
C ASN A 79 -2.35 14.63 -12.76
N TRP A 80 -3.10 13.55 -12.95
CA TRP A 80 -4.21 13.18 -12.07
C TRP A 80 -3.73 12.70 -10.70
N TYR A 81 -2.70 11.83 -10.67
CA TYR A 81 -2.08 11.38 -9.43
C TYR A 81 -1.50 12.54 -8.61
N ARG A 82 -0.84 13.51 -9.27
CA ARG A 82 -0.29 14.69 -8.59
C ARG A 82 -1.39 15.49 -7.90
N GLN A 83 -2.52 15.74 -8.57
CA GLN A 83 -3.63 16.45 -7.94
C GLN A 83 -4.17 15.71 -6.71
N ALA A 84 -4.32 14.39 -6.79
CA ALA A 84 -4.76 13.57 -5.66
C ALA A 84 -3.71 13.53 -4.53
N ALA A 85 -2.43 13.42 -4.87
CA ALA A 85 -1.31 13.40 -3.93
C ALA A 85 -1.13 14.75 -3.21
N ASP A 86 -1.32 15.86 -3.91
CA ASP A 86 -1.28 17.21 -3.33
C ASP A 86 -2.48 17.44 -2.37
N ASN A 87 -3.59 16.72 -2.57
CA ASN A 87 -4.73 16.64 -1.64
C ASN A 87 -4.49 15.63 -0.48
N GLY A 88 -3.32 15.02 -0.40
CA GLY A 88 -2.89 14.17 0.71
C GLY A 88 -3.26 12.69 0.57
N LEU A 89 -3.77 12.22 -0.57
CA LEU A 89 -4.13 10.82 -0.75
C LEU A 89 -2.87 9.93 -0.84
N ALA A 90 -2.72 9.01 0.12
CA ALA A 90 -1.54 8.15 0.25
C ALA A 90 -1.32 7.25 -0.97
N GLU A 91 -2.37 6.66 -1.53
CA GLU A 91 -2.31 5.82 -2.73
C GLU A 91 -1.83 6.61 -3.95
N ALA A 92 -2.23 7.86 -4.08
CA ALA A 92 -1.76 8.72 -5.16
C ALA A 92 -0.29 9.12 -4.98
N GLN A 93 0.16 9.34 -3.74
CA GLN A 93 1.56 9.57 -3.42
C GLN A 93 2.39 8.32 -3.76
N HIS A 94 1.92 7.13 -3.41
CA HIS A 94 2.53 5.87 -3.81
C HIS A 94 2.65 5.78 -5.34
N ASN A 95 1.57 6.02 -6.07
CA ASN A 95 1.56 5.96 -7.53
C ASN A 95 2.51 6.99 -8.16
N MET A 96 2.64 8.19 -7.60
CA MET A 96 3.67 9.16 -8.00
C MET A 96 5.08 8.59 -7.79
N GLY A 97 5.33 7.93 -6.67
CA GLY A 97 6.59 7.23 -6.39
C GLY A 97 6.90 6.17 -7.46
N MET A 98 5.91 5.34 -7.82
CA MET A 98 6.06 4.31 -8.85
C MET A 98 6.37 4.89 -10.23
N LEU A 99 5.72 6.00 -10.62
CA LEU A 99 6.01 6.67 -11.90
C LEU A 99 7.45 7.18 -11.97
N TYR A 100 7.97 7.78 -10.87
CA TYR A 100 9.38 8.22 -10.81
C TYR A 100 10.35 7.05 -10.73
N HIS A 101 9.99 5.96 -10.04
CA HIS A 101 10.82 4.77 -9.90
C HIS A 101 11.04 4.07 -11.25
N HIS A 102 10.00 3.96 -12.07
CA HIS A 102 10.06 3.29 -13.37
C HIS A 102 10.37 4.22 -14.54
N GLY A 103 10.35 5.54 -14.34
CA GLY A 103 10.52 6.50 -15.42
C GLY A 103 9.30 6.57 -16.35
N TYR A 104 8.08 6.28 -15.86
CA TYR A 104 6.86 6.30 -16.66
C TYR A 104 6.32 7.72 -16.81
N GLY A 105 6.34 8.25 -18.05
CA GLY A 105 5.91 9.62 -18.35
C GLY A 105 6.87 10.71 -17.87
N VAL A 106 7.95 10.34 -17.18
CA VAL A 106 9.00 11.21 -16.65
C VAL A 106 10.33 10.45 -16.69
N ALA A 107 11.46 11.13 -16.64
CA ALA A 107 12.74 10.45 -16.44
C ALA A 107 12.77 9.76 -15.04
N GLU A 108 13.33 8.56 -15.00
CA GLU A 108 13.58 7.85 -13.75
C GLU A 108 14.31 8.75 -12.76
N ASN A 109 13.81 8.77 -11.52
CA ASN A 109 14.40 9.54 -10.43
C ASN A 109 14.10 8.87 -9.09
N LEU A 110 15.03 8.04 -8.65
CA LEU A 110 14.89 7.25 -7.42
C LEU A 110 14.80 8.12 -6.16
N SER A 111 15.47 9.29 -6.14
CA SER A 111 15.35 10.22 -5.01
C SER A 111 13.97 10.88 -4.93
N GLU A 112 13.34 11.21 -6.06
CA GLU A 112 11.94 11.68 -6.06
C GLU A 112 10.98 10.55 -5.72
N ALA A 113 11.20 9.32 -6.22
CA ALA A 113 10.42 8.15 -5.85
C ALA A 113 10.46 7.92 -4.34
N PHE A 114 11.67 7.93 -3.73
CA PHE A 114 11.86 7.84 -2.29
C PHE A 114 11.04 8.88 -1.51
N ARG A 115 11.07 10.14 -1.94
CA ARG A 115 10.29 11.21 -1.27
C ARG A 115 8.79 10.94 -1.30
N TRP A 116 8.27 10.51 -2.44
CA TRP A 116 6.86 10.19 -2.60
C TRP A 116 6.45 8.95 -1.79
N PHE A 117 7.27 7.88 -1.83
CA PHE A 117 7.02 6.70 -0.98
C PHE A 117 7.05 7.06 0.50
N LYS A 118 7.99 7.94 0.91
CA LYS A 118 8.05 8.40 2.30
C LYS A 118 6.77 9.12 2.72
N MET A 119 6.24 10.01 1.88
CA MET A 119 4.99 10.72 2.19
C MET A 119 3.80 9.77 2.37
N ALA A 120 3.71 8.72 1.57
CA ALA A 120 2.66 7.71 1.69
C ALA A 120 2.90 6.75 2.87
N ALA A 121 4.15 6.37 3.14
CA ALA A 121 4.53 5.56 4.30
C ALA A 121 4.31 6.30 5.62
N ASP A 122 4.51 7.62 5.67
CA ASP A 122 4.18 8.46 6.83
C ASP A 122 2.65 8.48 7.13
N GLN A 123 1.82 8.03 6.18
CA GLN A 123 0.38 7.77 6.32
C GLN A 123 0.06 6.27 6.52
N GLU A 124 1.07 5.48 6.84
CA GLU A 124 0.95 4.06 7.15
C GLU A 124 0.48 3.16 5.98
N LEU A 125 0.66 3.58 4.73
CA LEU A 125 0.38 2.75 3.55
C LEU A 125 1.43 1.64 3.43
N ALA A 126 1.02 0.39 3.62
CA ALA A 126 1.92 -0.77 3.70
C ALA A 126 2.77 -0.97 2.43
N GLU A 127 2.19 -0.77 1.25
CA GLU A 127 2.89 -0.84 -0.03
C GLU A 127 4.03 0.18 -0.12
N SER A 128 3.82 1.37 0.44
CA SER A 128 4.83 2.43 0.46
C SER A 128 5.88 2.22 1.53
N GLU A 129 5.52 1.67 2.69
CA GLU A 129 6.49 1.23 3.69
C GLU A 129 7.43 0.16 3.09
N TYR A 130 6.87 -0.80 2.34
CA TYR A 130 7.64 -1.82 1.65
C TYR A 130 8.60 -1.22 0.60
N MET A 131 8.12 -0.30 -0.27
CA MET A 131 8.99 0.35 -1.26
C MET A 131 10.07 1.20 -0.62
N LEU A 132 9.75 1.87 0.49
CA LEU A 132 10.71 2.65 1.25
C LEU A 132 11.76 1.75 1.92
N ALA A 133 11.35 0.57 2.43
CA ALA A 133 12.25 -0.44 2.97
C ALA A 133 13.23 -0.95 1.93
N LEU A 134 12.76 -1.28 0.72
CA LEU A 134 13.62 -1.68 -0.41
C LEU A 134 14.63 -0.58 -0.76
N ALA A 135 14.22 0.68 -0.76
CA ALA A 135 15.12 1.80 -1.03
C ALA A 135 16.23 1.91 0.03
N PHE A 136 15.93 1.68 1.32
CA PHE A 136 16.94 1.64 2.39
C PHE A 136 17.81 0.38 2.33
N GLU A 137 17.28 -0.76 1.91
CA GLU A 137 18.02 -2.02 1.76
C GLU A 137 19.03 -1.94 0.61
N SER A 138 18.66 -1.37 -0.53
CA SER A 138 19.50 -1.25 -1.72
C SER A 138 20.37 0.01 -1.74
N GLY A 139 20.01 1.05 -0.99
CA GLY A 139 20.60 2.38 -1.08
C GLY A 139 20.16 3.16 -2.34
N GLU A 140 19.05 2.74 -2.97
CA GLU A 140 18.52 3.40 -4.16
C GLU A 140 17.70 4.65 -3.80
N GLY A 141 18.18 5.81 -4.26
CA GLY A 141 17.53 7.09 -3.97
C GLY A 141 17.78 7.64 -2.56
N THR A 142 18.42 6.86 -1.69
CA THR A 142 18.78 7.20 -0.31
C THR A 142 20.09 6.52 0.09
N GLU A 143 20.58 6.74 1.32
CA GLU A 143 21.69 5.99 1.88
C GLU A 143 21.21 4.61 2.35
N LEU A 144 22.04 3.58 2.15
CA LEU A 144 21.80 2.22 2.62
C LEU A 144 21.63 2.19 4.14
N ASN A 145 20.56 1.56 4.63
CA ASN A 145 20.25 1.45 6.05
C ASN A 145 19.39 0.22 6.35
N TYR A 146 20.03 -0.92 6.61
CA TYR A 146 19.35 -2.18 6.92
C TYR A 146 18.48 -2.11 8.17
N THR A 147 18.86 -1.33 9.19
CA THR A 147 18.05 -1.19 10.42
C THR A 147 16.71 -0.53 10.13
N GLU A 148 16.71 0.51 9.31
CA GLU A 148 15.47 1.20 8.92
C GLU A 148 14.66 0.35 7.93
N ALA A 149 15.31 -0.36 7.01
CA ALA A 149 14.66 -1.33 6.13
C ALA A 149 13.93 -2.42 6.94
N LYS A 150 14.62 -3.07 7.90
CA LYS A 150 14.05 -4.10 8.78
C LYS A 150 12.81 -3.58 9.53
N ARG A 151 12.90 -2.36 10.10
CA ARG A 151 11.78 -1.72 10.80
C ARG A 151 10.56 -1.50 9.91
N LEU A 152 10.78 -1.02 8.69
CA LEU A 152 9.69 -0.74 7.73
C LEU A 152 9.09 -2.03 7.16
N PHE A 153 9.90 -3.05 6.85
CA PHE A 153 9.38 -4.36 6.46
C PHE A 153 8.51 -4.96 7.56
N LEU A 154 8.93 -4.89 8.83
CA LEU A 154 8.11 -5.35 9.96
C LEU A 154 6.78 -4.59 10.04
N SER A 155 6.82 -3.26 9.88
CA SER A 155 5.60 -2.44 9.90
C SER A 155 4.60 -2.86 8.83
N ALA A 156 5.05 -3.01 7.57
CA ALA A 156 4.23 -3.47 6.47
C ALA A 156 3.78 -4.94 6.64
N ALA A 157 4.65 -5.81 7.16
CA ALA A 157 4.35 -7.22 7.43
C ALA A 157 3.21 -7.37 8.44
N ARG A 158 3.20 -6.56 9.51
CA ARG A 158 2.12 -6.51 10.51
C ARG A 158 0.78 -6.02 9.94
N LYS A 159 0.81 -5.26 8.85
CA LYS A 159 -0.37 -4.85 8.08
C LYS A 159 -0.82 -5.91 7.06
N ASN A 160 -0.33 -7.13 7.20
CA ASN A 160 -0.60 -8.28 6.34
C ASN A 160 -0.15 -8.10 4.87
N TYR A 161 0.86 -7.26 4.63
CA TYR A 161 1.46 -7.12 3.31
C TYR A 161 2.46 -8.26 3.04
N VAL A 162 2.04 -9.24 2.25
CA VAL A 162 2.77 -10.51 2.06
C VAL A 162 4.20 -10.33 1.54
N PRO A 163 4.49 -9.43 0.56
CA PRO A 163 5.87 -9.20 0.16
C PRO A 163 6.77 -8.71 1.30
N ALA A 164 6.23 -7.91 2.24
CA ALA A 164 6.99 -7.45 3.38
C ALA A 164 7.21 -8.56 4.42
N GLN A 165 6.26 -9.48 4.60
CA GLN A 165 6.43 -10.66 5.45
C GLN A 165 7.59 -11.52 4.97
N LEU A 166 7.68 -11.74 3.65
CA LEU A 166 8.78 -12.48 3.01
C LEU A 166 10.12 -11.77 3.23
N MET A 167 10.21 -10.46 2.93
CA MET A 167 11.46 -9.71 3.04
C MET A 167 11.92 -9.57 4.48
N TYR A 168 10.98 -9.39 5.42
CA TYR A 168 11.31 -9.36 6.83
C TYR A 168 11.88 -10.70 7.32
N ALA A 169 11.25 -11.82 6.93
CA ALA A 169 11.76 -13.16 7.23
C ALA A 169 13.16 -13.39 6.62
N PHE A 170 13.41 -12.91 5.40
CA PHE A 170 14.71 -12.97 4.75
C PHE A 170 15.77 -12.20 5.54
N MET A 171 15.50 -10.95 5.93
CA MET A 171 16.43 -10.13 6.72
C MET A 171 16.77 -10.77 8.06
N LEU A 172 15.78 -11.35 8.75
CA LEU A 172 15.99 -12.08 10.00
C LEU A 172 16.90 -13.30 9.79
N GLN A 173 16.66 -14.07 8.72
CA GLN A 173 17.46 -15.24 8.40
C GLN A 173 18.89 -14.86 8.02
N ALA A 174 19.07 -13.80 7.22
CA ALA A 174 20.38 -13.33 6.75
C ALA A 174 21.18 -12.57 7.81
N GLY A 175 20.54 -12.08 8.87
CA GLY A 175 21.16 -11.20 9.86
C GLY A 175 21.37 -9.77 9.34
N GLU A 176 20.55 -9.33 8.39
CA GLU A 176 20.64 -7.97 7.87
C GLU A 176 19.98 -6.98 8.83
N GLY A 177 20.73 -5.98 9.26
CA GLY A 177 20.29 -5.02 10.28
C GLY A 177 20.36 -5.51 11.71
N GLY A 178 21.02 -6.68 11.97
CA GLY A 178 21.22 -7.28 13.29
C GLY A 178 21.89 -8.62 13.23
N ASP A 179 21.69 -9.45 14.23
CA ASP A 179 22.10 -10.85 14.22
C ASP A 179 21.08 -11.71 13.45
N SER A 180 21.51 -12.90 13.00
CA SER A 180 20.58 -13.88 12.41
C SER A 180 19.63 -14.43 13.49
N GLU A 181 18.36 -14.48 13.18
CA GLU A 181 17.27 -14.87 14.09
C GLU A 181 16.41 -15.99 13.46
N PRO A 182 16.91 -17.25 13.42
CA PRO A 182 16.21 -18.33 12.71
C PRO A 182 14.81 -18.62 13.23
N PHE A 183 14.54 -18.45 14.54
CA PHE A 183 13.23 -18.63 15.12
C PHE A 183 12.22 -17.62 14.59
N SER A 184 12.55 -16.33 14.64
CA SER A 184 11.69 -15.25 14.11
C SER A 184 11.56 -15.36 12.58
N ALA A 185 12.65 -15.75 11.88
CA ALA A 185 12.64 -15.98 10.43
C ALA A 185 11.69 -17.13 10.04
N TYR A 186 11.68 -18.23 10.81
CA TYR A 186 10.73 -19.33 10.62
C TYR A 186 9.29 -18.86 10.82
N VAL A 187 8.99 -18.12 11.91
CA VAL A 187 7.65 -17.62 12.20
C VAL A 187 7.12 -16.75 11.06
N TRP A 188 7.88 -15.73 10.65
CA TRP A 188 7.44 -14.82 9.59
C TRP A 188 7.43 -15.47 8.20
N GLY A 189 8.36 -16.37 7.92
CA GLY A 189 8.37 -17.18 6.72
C GLY A 189 7.12 -18.04 6.61
N LYS A 190 6.75 -18.73 7.72
CA LYS A 190 5.52 -19.53 7.78
C LYS A 190 4.25 -18.68 7.60
N ILE A 191 4.20 -17.49 8.19
CA ILE A 191 3.09 -16.56 8.00
C ILE A 191 2.98 -16.16 6.52
N ALA A 192 4.11 -15.83 5.88
CA ALA A 192 4.16 -15.51 4.45
C ALA A 192 3.69 -16.69 3.55
N GLU A 193 4.12 -17.93 3.85
CA GLU A 193 3.64 -19.13 3.17
C GLU A 193 2.12 -19.29 3.28
N LEU A 194 1.58 -19.18 4.51
CA LEU A 194 0.15 -19.31 4.78
C LEU A 194 -0.67 -18.21 4.10
N ASN A 195 -0.05 -17.08 3.80
CA ASN A 195 -0.63 -15.96 3.05
C ASN A 195 -0.35 -16.04 1.54
N GLY A 196 0.22 -17.15 1.06
CA GLY A 196 0.36 -17.46 -0.37
C GLY A 196 1.72 -17.13 -0.98
N SER A 197 2.79 -16.93 -0.18
CA SER A 197 4.14 -16.72 -0.68
C SER A 197 4.91 -18.04 -0.79
N ASP A 198 4.94 -18.66 -1.96
CA ASP A 198 5.75 -19.89 -2.20
C ASP A 198 7.26 -19.62 -2.03
N ALA A 199 7.71 -18.39 -2.27
CA ALA A 199 9.13 -18.02 -2.09
C ALA A 199 9.59 -18.07 -0.62
N ALA A 200 8.67 -18.05 0.35
CA ALA A 200 8.99 -18.15 1.77
C ALA A 200 9.42 -19.58 2.18
N ILE A 201 9.13 -20.61 1.37
CA ILE A 201 9.47 -22.00 1.65
C ILE A 201 11.00 -22.20 1.79
N ASP A 202 11.79 -21.49 1.01
CA ASP A 202 13.25 -21.58 1.09
C ASP A 202 13.77 -21.05 2.44
N ILE A 203 13.18 -19.96 2.94
CA ILE A 203 13.54 -19.35 4.22
C ILE A 203 13.15 -20.27 5.37
N THR A 204 11.92 -20.79 5.38
CA THR A 204 11.44 -21.69 6.44
C THR A 204 12.22 -23.01 6.44
N THR A 205 12.56 -23.54 5.28
CA THR A 205 13.41 -24.74 5.17
C THR A 205 14.79 -24.48 5.76
N LEU A 206 15.41 -23.35 5.44
CA LEU A 206 16.73 -22.99 5.97
C LEU A 206 16.68 -22.78 7.49
N SER A 207 15.65 -22.10 7.99
CA SER A 207 15.45 -21.89 9.43
C SER A 207 15.24 -23.21 10.18
N THR A 208 14.44 -24.14 9.60
CA THR A 208 14.20 -25.48 10.20
C THR A 208 15.48 -26.27 10.44
N VAL A 209 16.51 -26.14 9.58
CA VAL A 209 17.78 -26.81 9.76
C VAL A 209 18.60 -26.26 10.95
N GLN A 210 18.27 -25.04 11.39
CA GLN A 210 18.99 -24.33 12.46
C GLN A 210 18.25 -24.41 13.81
N LEU A 211 17.01 -24.91 13.85
CA LEU A 211 16.18 -25.00 15.03
C LEU A 211 16.08 -26.44 15.54
N GLU A 212 15.97 -26.59 16.85
CA GLU A 212 15.64 -27.85 17.49
C GLU A 212 14.14 -28.17 17.37
N ASP A 213 13.75 -29.45 17.51
CA ASP A 213 12.34 -29.87 17.37
C ASP A 213 11.41 -29.15 18.36
N GLU A 214 11.86 -28.87 19.58
CA GLU A 214 11.12 -28.13 20.58
C GLU A 214 10.90 -26.66 20.17
N GLU A 215 11.88 -26.02 19.56
CA GLU A 215 11.76 -24.63 19.06
C GLU A 215 10.79 -24.54 17.90
N ILE A 216 10.74 -25.55 17.03
CA ILE A 216 9.76 -25.61 15.93
C ILE A 216 8.35 -25.73 16.48
N ILE A 217 8.14 -26.57 17.52
CA ILE A 217 6.82 -26.71 18.18
C ILE A 217 6.39 -25.39 18.83
N GLU A 218 7.32 -24.68 19.47
CA GLU A 218 7.06 -23.35 20.04
C GLU A 218 6.71 -22.33 18.96
N ALA A 219 7.46 -22.31 17.86
CA ALA A 219 7.20 -21.42 16.76
C ALA A 219 5.82 -21.60 16.13
N GLU A 220 5.35 -22.85 15.98
CA GLU A 220 3.98 -23.13 15.50
C GLU A 220 2.89 -22.56 16.45
N GLN A 221 3.13 -22.57 17.76
CA GLN A 221 2.22 -21.93 18.73
C GLN A 221 2.26 -20.40 18.60
N VAL A 222 3.44 -19.83 18.42
CA VAL A 222 3.62 -18.38 18.18
C VAL A 222 2.90 -17.97 16.90
N ILE A 223 3.04 -18.73 15.81
CA ILE A 223 2.35 -18.47 14.54
C ILE A 223 0.82 -18.46 14.74
N ALA A 224 0.28 -19.44 15.47
CA ALA A 224 -1.14 -19.50 15.76
C ALA A 224 -1.63 -18.26 16.54
N ASN A 225 -0.85 -17.84 17.55
CA ASN A 225 -1.16 -16.64 18.34
C ASN A 225 -1.04 -15.37 17.53
N CYS A 226 0.01 -15.21 16.73
CA CYS A 226 0.20 -14.08 15.81
C CYS A 226 -1.02 -13.88 14.90
N ARG A 227 -1.46 -14.96 14.26
CA ARG A 227 -2.61 -14.91 13.33
C ARG A 227 -3.93 -14.65 14.04
N ALA A 228 -4.08 -15.08 15.29
CA ALA A 228 -5.27 -14.80 16.10
C ALA A 228 -5.36 -13.33 16.54
N ASN A 229 -4.22 -12.62 16.61
CA ASN A 229 -4.09 -11.25 17.11
C ASN A 229 -3.65 -10.26 15.99
N ASP A 230 -4.11 -10.48 14.76
CA ASP A 230 -3.86 -9.61 13.60
C ASP A 230 -2.37 -9.23 13.45
N LEU A 231 -1.47 -10.19 13.68
CA LEU A 231 -0.02 -10.09 13.57
C LEU A 231 0.66 -9.08 14.53
N THR A 232 -0.06 -8.57 15.53
CA THR A 232 0.48 -7.57 16.48
C THR A 232 1.41 -8.18 17.53
N GLU A 233 1.25 -9.47 17.85
CA GLU A 233 2.04 -10.20 18.85
C GLU A 233 3.12 -11.09 18.24
N CYS A 234 3.47 -10.87 16.97
CA CYS A 234 4.54 -11.60 16.32
C CYS A 234 5.92 -11.09 16.77
N PRO A 235 6.96 -11.97 16.75
CA PRO A 235 8.32 -11.59 17.15
C PRO A 235 8.88 -10.48 16.27
N GLU A 236 9.70 -9.62 16.89
CA GLU A 236 10.41 -8.52 16.23
C GLU A 236 11.78 -8.97 15.73
#